data_e8face83316e19441392c6d71a875fb2
#
_entry.id   e8face83316e19441392c6d71a875fb2
#
_cell.length_a   1.000
_cell.length_b   1.000
_cell.length_c   1.000
_cell.angle_alpha   90.00
_cell.angle_beta   90.00
_cell.angle_gamma   90.00
#
_symmetry.space_group_name_H-M   'P 1'
#
loop_
_entity.id
_entity.type
_entity.pdbx_description
1 polymer ?
#
loop_
_entity_poly.entity_id
_entity_poly.type
_entity_poly.pdbx_seq_one_letter_code
_entity_poly.pdbx_strand_id
1 'polypeptide(L)'
;MIFDRQQQRLLLEGKEYTFEDISQLIAGGAEAHSSAYWDLYLFLNEWFNDSPVITVHTSGSTGIPKELMVRKDQMMQSARLTCEFLNLKKGESALLCMNLRYIGAMMVVVRSLVVGLNLIVRPAS
;
A
#
# COMPACT_ATOMS: atom_id res chain seq x y z
N MET A 1 -8.08 -9.34 12.97
CA MET A 1 -6.90 -8.47 13.00
C MET A 1 -7.34 -7.04 13.19
N ILE A 2 -6.72 -6.33 14.11
CA ILE A 2 -7.08 -4.94 14.41
C ILE A 2 -6.19 -4.03 13.57
N PHE A 3 -6.81 -3.05 12.91
CA PHE A 3 -6.08 -2.02 12.18
C PHE A 3 -5.59 -0.96 13.17
N ASP A 4 -4.28 -0.97 13.44
CA ASP A 4 -3.65 0.02 14.32
C ASP A 4 -2.56 0.74 13.53
N ARG A 5 -2.88 1.93 13.03
CA ARG A 5 -1.97 2.72 12.21
C ARG A 5 -0.72 3.17 12.96
N GLN A 6 -0.81 3.29 14.27
CA GLN A 6 0.34 3.72 15.09
C GLN A 6 1.45 2.66 15.13
N GLN A 7 1.09 1.40 14.93
CA GLN A 7 2.04 0.31 14.98
C GLN A 7 2.55 -0.12 13.61
N GLN A 8 1.97 0.40 12.54
CA GLN A 8 2.41 0.04 11.21
C GLN A 8 3.66 0.80 10.80
N ARG A 9 4.52 0.11 10.08
CA ARG A 9 5.78 0.66 9.58
C ARG A 9 5.90 0.33 8.11
N LEU A 10 6.43 1.27 7.33
CA LEU A 10 6.71 1.05 5.92
C LEU A 10 8.22 0.98 5.74
N LEU A 11 8.69 -0.13 5.20
CA LEU A 11 10.08 -0.23 4.75
C LEU A 11 10.10 0.08 3.26
N LEU A 12 10.65 1.23 2.90
CA LEU A 12 10.66 1.74 1.53
C LEU A 12 12.09 1.91 1.06
N GLU A 13 12.49 1.07 0.11
CA GLU A 13 13.82 1.09 -0.51
C GLU A 13 14.93 1.16 0.55
N GLY A 14 14.81 0.32 1.58
CA GLY A 14 15.78 0.18 2.63
C GLY A 14 15.63 1.12 3.82
N LYS A 15 14.68 2.04 3.77
CA LYS A 15 14.45 3.00 4.86
C LYS A 15 13.10 2.77 5.50
N GLU A 16 13.07 2.73 6.84
CA GLU A 16 11.85 2.53 7.59
C GLU A 16 11.16 3.86 7.91
N TYR A 17 9.84 3.90 7.68
CA TYR A 17 8.99 5.06 7.94
C TYR A 17 7.89 4.69 8.90
N THR A 18 7.67 5.54 9.91
CA THR A 18 6.54 5.43 10.83
C THR A 18 5.32 6.13 10.23
N PHE A 19 4.18 6.00 10.91
CA PHE A 19 2.97 6.74 10.53
C PHE A 19 3.24 8.26 10.48
N GLU A 20 3.96 8.78 11.46
CA GLU A 20 4.28 10.21 11.51
C GLU A 20 5.20 10.62 10.36
N ASP A 21 6.20 9.80 10.06
CA ASP A 21 7.11 10.06 8.94
C ASP A 21 6.35 10.12 7.62
N ILE A 22 5.40 9.21 7.41
CA ILE A 22 4.57 9.18 6.20
C ILE A 22 3.72 10.44 6.11
N SER A 23 3.13 10.87 7.23
CA SER A 23 2.33 12.10 7.27
C SER A 23 3.15 13.31 6.87
N GLN A 24 4.40 13.38 7.30
CA GLN A 24 5.30 14.48 6.93
C GLN A 24 5.65 14.44 5.44
N LEU A 25 5.84 13.26 4.86
CA LEU A 25 6.09 13.11 3.43
C LEU A 25 4.93 13.64 2.61
N ILE A 26 3.70 13.33 3.03
CA ILE A 26 2.50 13.79 2.34
C ILE A 26 2.38 15.31 2.45
N ALA A 27 2.65 15.87 3.63
CA ALA A 27 2.59 17.31 3.86
C ALA A 27 3.66 18.07 3.07
N GLY A 28 4.78 17.42 2.74
CA GLY A 28 5.87 18.03 1.98
C GLY A 28 5.55 18.30 0.51
N GLY A 29 4.47 17.72 -0.02
CA GLY A 29 4.00 18.03 -1.36
C GLY A 29 4.62 17.18 -2.46
N ALA A 30 4.06 17.32 -3.65
CA ALA A 30 4.36 16.48 -4.79
C ALA A 30 5.65 16.86 -5.54
N GLU A 31 6.08 18.11 -5.47
CA GLU A 31 7.15 18.59 -6.34
C GLU A 31 8.52 17.98 -6.00
N ALA A 32 8.67 17.37 -4.83
CA ALA A 32 9.92 16.73 -4.44
C ALA A 32 10.00 15.26 -4.87
N HIS A 33 8.94 14.71 -5.50
CA HIS A 33 8.82 13.27 -5.72
C HIS A 33 8.38 12.95 -7.14
N SER A 34 8.76 11.77 -7.63
CA SER A 34 8.23 11.28 -8.89
C SER A 34 6.74 10.93 -8.73
N SER A 35 6.02 10.82 -9.87
CA SER A 35 4.61 10.50 -9.83
C SER A 35 4.33 9.14 -9.16
N ALA A 36 5.23 8.16 -9.32
CA ALA A 36 5.07 6.85 -8.70
C ALA A 36 5.10 6.93 -7.17
N TYR A 37 6.02 7.73 -6.62
CA TYR A 37 6.07 7.95 -5.18
C TYR A 37 4.87 8.75 -4.69
N TRP A 38 4.44 9.73 -5.47
CA TRP A 38 3.28 10.54 -5.09
C TRP A 38 2.02 9.69 -5.00
N ASP A 39 1.81 8.80 -5.98
CA ASP A 39 0.69 7.88 -5.95
C ASP A 39 0.73 6.98 -4.71
N LEU A 40 1.92 6.52 -4.33
CA LEU A 40 2.10 5.73 -3.10
C LEU A 40 1.71 6.56 -1.87
N TYR A 41 2.14 7.81 -1.78
CA TYR A 41 1.82 8.66 -0.63
C TYR A 41 0.33 8.96 -0.56
N LEU A 42 -0.35 9.16 -1.68
CA LEU A 42 -1.79 9.35 -1.71
C LEU A 42 -2.51 8.10 -1.23
N PHE A 43 -2.07 6.92 -1.66
CA PHE A 43 -2.64 5.67 -1.17
C PHE A 43 -2.43 5.52 0.34
N LEU A 44 -1.23 5.81 0.84
CA LEU A 44 -0.93 5.72 2.27
C LEU A 44 -1.78 6.70 3.08
N ASN A 45 -2.06 7.88 2.53
CA ASN A 45 -2.95 8.83 3.18
C ASN A 45 -4.36 8.26 3.37
N GLU A 46 -4.88 7.57 2.36
CA GLU A 46 -6.17 6.90 2.47
C GLU A 46 -6.13 5.69 3.38
N TRP A 47 -5.01 4.95 3.35
CA TRP A 47 -4.84 3.77 4.19
C TRP A 47 -4.81 4.13 5.68
N PHE A 48 -4.14 5.22 6.02
CA PHE A 48 -3.98 5.63 7.42
C PHE A 48 -5.05 6.59 7.92
N ASN A 49 -6.07 6.91 7.13
CA ASN A 49 -7.18 7.74 7.60
C ASN A 49 -8.09 6.95 8.56
N ASP A 50 -9.12 7.61 9.09
CA ASP A 50 -10.01 7.01 10.09
C ASP A 50 -11.05 6.07 9.50
N SER A 51 -11.17 5.97 8.18
CA SER A 51 -12.17 5.12 7.55
C SER A 51 -11.79 3.65 7.67
N PRO A 52 -12.73 2.74 8.00
CA PRO A 52 -12.45 1.31 8.03
C PRO A 52 -12.39 0.66 6.65
N VAL A 53 -12.75 1.40 5.62
CA VAL A 53 -12.80 0.91 4.24
C VAL A 53 -11.97 1.80 3.33
N ILE A 54 -11.58 1.25 2.19
CA ILE A 54 -10.88 1.97 1.14
C ILE A 54 -11.54 1.66 -0.20
N THR A 55 -11.59 2.66 -1.09
CA THR A 55 -12.14 2.48 -2.43
C THR A 55 -11.08 1.86 -3.34
N VAL A 56 -11.45 0.77 -4.02
CA VAL A 56 -10.58 0.11 -4.98
C VAL A 56 -11.27 0.08 -6.34
N HIS A 57 -10.48 -0.03 -7.39
CA HIS A 57 -10.98 -0.17 -8.75
C HIS A 57 -10.58 -1.53 -9.29
N THR A 58 -11.48 -2.18 -10.02
CA THR A 58 -11.21 -3.43 -10.70
C THR A 58 -11.26 -3.20 -12.21
N SER A 59 -10.40 -3.90 -12.94
CA SER A 59 -10.47 -3.90 -14.39
C SER A 59 -11.59 -4.83 -14.80
N GLY A 60 -12.78 -4.27 -15.07
CA GLY A 60 -13.93 -5.07 -15.46
C GLY A 60 -13.75 -5.71 -16.83
N SER A 61 -14.42 -6.86 -17.05
CA SER A 61 -14.41 -7.56 -18.32
C SER A 61 -15.02 -6.73 -19.47
N THR A 62 -15.78 -5.69 -19.11
CA THR A 62 -16.40 -4.79 -20.09
C THR A 62 -15.51 -3.60 -20.44
N GLY A 63 -14.30 -3.52 -19.87
CA GLY A 63 -13.42 -2.39 -20.06
C GLY A 63 -13.72 -1.19 -19.16
N ILE A 64 -14.83 -1.20 -18.44
CA ILE A 64 -15.20 -0.13 -17.52
C ILE A 64 -14.78 -0.56 -16.11
N PRO A 65 -13.85 0.16 -15.44
CA PRO A 65 -13.46 -0.17 -14.08
C PRO A 65 -14.65 -0.05 -13.13
N LYS A 66 -14.79 -1.02 -12.26
CA LYS A 66 -15.78 -0.97 -11.19
C LYS A 66 -15.14 -0.42 -9.94
N GLU A 67 -15.89 0.42 -9.23
CA GLU A 67 -15.47 0.97 -7.96
C GLU A 67 -16.10 0.16 -6.83
N LEU A 68 -15.27 -0.32 -5.90
CA LEU A 68 -15.71 -1.15 -4.79
C LEU A 68 -15.11 -0.61 -3.49
N MET A 69 -15.87 -0.78 -2.40
CA MET A 69 -15.38 -0.48 -1.06
C MET A 69 -14.93 -1.78 -0.41
N VAL A 70 -13.68 -1.83 0.07
CA VAL A 70 -13.11 -3.02 0.70
C VAL A 70 -12.65 -2.65 2.11
N ARG A 71 -12.86 -3.56 3.05
CA ARG A 71 -12.45 -3.34 4.43
C ARG A 71 -10.95 -3.49 4.58
N LYS A 72 -10.33 -2.54 5.27
CA LYS A 72 -8.88 -2.55 5.50
C LYS A 72 -8.43 -3.76 6.30
N ASP A 73 -9.21 -4.17 7.31
CA ASP A 73 -8.87 -5.34 8.12
C ASP A 73 -8.87 -6.62 7.28
N GLN A 74 -9.78 -6.74 6.32
CA GLN A 74 -9.81 -7.88 5.41
C GLN A 74 -8.62 -7.87 4.47
N MET A 75 -8.21 -6.71 4.00
CA MET A 75 -7.01 -6.58 3.16
C MET A 75 -5.76 -7.00 3.93
N MET A 76 -5.66 -6.60 5.19
CA MET A 76 -4.53 -6.99 6.05
C MET A 76 -4.50 -8.49 6.26
N GLN A 77 -5.65 -9.10 6.52
CA GLN A 77 -5.73 -10.55 6.71
C GLN A 77 -5.34 -11.30 5.44
N SER A 78 -5.85 -10.85 4.29
CA SER A 78 -5.49 -11.43 3.01
C SER A 78 -4.00 -11.32 2.73
N ALA A 79 -3.41 -10.16 3.02
CA ALA A 79 -1.98 -9.93 2.85
C ALA A 79 -1.16 -10.89 3.72
N ARG A 80 -1.56 -11.05 4.97
CA ARG A 80 -0.88 -11.94 5.90
C ARG A 80 -0.94 -13.39 5.43
N LEU A 81 -2.11 -13.85 5.00
CA LEU A 81 -2.28 -15.22 4.52
C LEU A 81 -1.43 -15.48 3.26
N THR A 82 -1.41 -14.53 2.33
CA THR A 82 -0.60 -14.64 1.12
C THR A 82 0.89 -14.71 1.46
N CYS A 83 1.35 -13.88 2.37
CA CYS A 83 2.75 -13.88 2.76
C CYS A 83 3.13 -15.17 3.49
N GLU A 84 2.26 -15.71 4.31
CA GLU A 84 2.49 -17.01 4.95
C GLU A 84 2.56 -18.12 3.93
N PHE A 85 1.63 -18.13 2.97
CA PHE A 85 1.59 -19.15 1.94
C PHE A 85 2.85 -19.13 1.07
N LEU A 86 3.33 -17.94 0.71
CA LEU A 86 4.52 -17.77 -0.11
C LEU A 86 5.81 -17.76 0.71
N ASN A 87 5.71 -17.88 2.03
CA ASN A 87 6.85 -17.85 2.96
C ASN A 87 7.68 -16.57 2.82
N LEU A 88 6.99 -15.44 2.66
CA LEU A 88 7.64 -14.13 2.59
C LEU A 88 7.93 -13.63 3.99
N LYS A 89 9.13 -13.12 4.19
CA LYS A 89 9.61 -12.69 5.49
C LYS A 89 10.01 -11.22 5.49
N LYS A 90 10.04 -10.63 6.67
CA LYS A 90 10.48 -9.25 6.86
C LYS A 90 11.81 -8.99 6.15
N GLY A 91 11.89 -7.90 5.43
CA GLY A 91 13.09 -7.49 4.71
C GLY A 91 13.18 -8.00 3.27
N GLU A 92 12.37 -8.98 2.88
CA GLU A 92 12.35 -9.41 1.49
C GLU A 92 11.75 -8.34 0.61
N SER A 93 12.22 -8.25 -0.63
CA SER A 93 11.81 -7.18 -1.54
C SER A 93 10.47 -7.45 -2.19
N ALA A 94 9.67 -6.40 -2.34
CA ALA A 94 8.41 -6.43 -3.08
C ALA A 94 8.42 -5.26 -4.06
N LEU A 95 8.11 -5.53 -5.33
CA LEU A 95 8.15 -4.53 -6.39
C LEU A 95 6.76 -3.95 -6.63
N LEU A 96 6.66 -2.63 -6.53
CA LEU A 96 5.46 -1.88 -6.89
C LEU A 96 5.71 -1.16 -8.21
N CYS A 97 5.12 -1.67 -9.29
CA CYS A 97 5.26 -1.08 -10.62
C CYS A 97 3.92 -0.99 -11.35
N MET A 98 2.82 -1.06 -10.60
CA MET A 98 1.46 -1.00 -11.13
C MET A 98 0.73 0.23 -10.59
N ASN A 99 -0.37 0.58 -11.26
CA ASN A 99 -1.18 1.72 -10.86
C ASN A 99 -1.93 1.41 -9.54
N LEU A 100 -1.78 2.27 -8.55
CA LEU A 100 -2.38 2.10 -7.22
C LEU A 100 -3.90 2.38 -7.18
N ARG A 101 -4.54 2.58 -8.33
CA ARG A 101 -6.00 2.56 -8.41
C ARG A 101 -6.55 1.15 -8.27
N TYR A 102 -5.76 0.14 -8.61
CA TYR A 102 -6.20 -1.24 -8.66
C TYR A 102 -5.77 -2.02 -7.43
N ILE A 103 -6.63 -2.95 -7.02
CA ILE A 103 -6.41 -3.71 -5.78
C ILE A 103 -5.13 -4.53 -5.80
N GLY A 104 -4.71 -5.02 -6.96
CA GLY A 104 -3.45 -5.78 -7.05
C GLY A 104 -2.25 -4.97 -6.60
N ALA A 105 -2.16 -3.71 -7.05
CA ALA A 105 -1.08 -2.82 -6.65
C ALA A 105 -1.20 -2.45 -5.17
N MET A 106 -2.43 -2.15 -4.72
CA MET A 106 -2.67 -1.82 -3.31
C MET A 106 -2.23 -2.96 -2.40
N MET A 107 -2.48 -4.21 -2.80
CA MET A 107 -2.11 -5.38 -1.98
C MET A 107 -0.60 -5.55 -1.86
N VAL A 108 0.18 -5.14 -2.85
CA VAL A 108 1.64 -5.14 -2.72
C VAL A 108 2.06 -4.23 -1.55
N VAL A 109 1.47 -3.05 -1.47
CA VAL A 109 1.76 -2.11 -0.38
C VAL A 109 1.29 -2.67 0.96
N VAL A 110 0.07 -3.22 1.00
CA VAL A 110 -0.49 -3.76 2.24
C VAL A 110 0.36 -4.92 2.76
N ARG A 111 0.82 -5.81 1.88
CA ARG A 111 1.73 -6.90 2.27
C ARG A 111 3.02 -6.36 2.87
N SER A 112 3.57 -5.30 2.28
CA SER A 112 4.77 -4.66 2.81
C SER A 112 4.55 -4.10 4.21
N LEU A 113 3.40 -3.46 4.43
CA LEU A 113 3.06 -2.90 5.75
C LEU A 113 2.84 -3.99 6.80
N VAL A 114 2.18 -5.09 6.42
CA VAL A 114 1.82 -6.14 7.37
C VAL A 114 3.01 -7.00 7.77
N VAL A 115 3.87 -7.33 6.82
CA VAL A 115 4.98 -8.26 7.04
C VAL A 115 6.32 -7.55 7.19
N GLY A 116 6.43 -6.32 6.71
CA GLY A 116 7.68 -5.57 6.73
C GLY A 116 8.55 -5.86 5.53
N LEU A 117 7.93 -6.08 4.36
CA LEU A 117 8.68 -6.26 3.13
C LEU A 117 9.32 -4.94 2.69
N ASN A 118 10.48 -5.05 2.06
CA ASN A 118 11.16 -3.89 1.50
C ASN A 118 10.48 -3.50 0.18
N LEU A 119 9.67 -2.45 0.22
CA LEU A 119 8.92 -2.00 -0.95
C LEU A 119 9.83 -1.22 -1.90
N ILE A 120 9.88 -1.64 -3.14
CA ILE A 120 10.66 -0.98 -4.19
C ILE A 120 9.68 -0.41 -5.20
N VAL A 121 9.74 0.90 -5.42
CA VAL A 121 8.80 1.61 -6.29
C VAL A 121 9.47 1.93 -7.62
N ARG A 122 8.79 1.57 -8.70
CA ARG A 122 9.23 1.89 -10.06
C ARG A 122 8.03 2.41 -10.84
N PRO A 123 8.23 3.28 -11.83
CA PRO A 123 7.10 3.78 -12.63
C PRO A 123 6.39 2.64 -13.34
N ALA A 124 5.06 2.75 -13.44
CA ALA A 124 4.28 1.86 -14.28
C ALA A 124 4.58 2.18 -15.75
N SER A 125 4.89 1.18 -16.53
CA SER A 125 5.23 1.36 -17.93
C SER A 125 4.09 0.98 -18.85
#